data_6fb875d6c4d93bdfb3f5768b996be8d6
#
_entry.id   6fb875d6c4d93bdfb3f5768b996be8d6
#
_cell.length_a   1.000
_cell.length_b   1.000
_cell.length_c   1.000
_cell.angle_alpha   90.00
_cell.angle_beta   90.00
_cell.angle_gamma   90.00
#
_symmetry.space_group_name_H-M   'P 1'
#
loop_
_entity.id
_entity.type
_entity.pdbx_description
1 polymer ?
#
loop_
_entity_poly.entity_id
_entity_poly.type
_entity_poly.pdbx_seq_one_letter_code
_entity_poly.pdbx_strand_id
1 'polypeptide(L)'
;MIVRMWHGRVPAGKAAQYRTFLNARAIPDYRSVAGNEAVYILERHDGDVTHFITMTFWHDEAAIRAFAGDDLTRAKYYAEDKEFLLEFEPRVVHYEAVGSVADSAPQ
;
A
#
# COMPACT_ATOMS: atom_id res chain seq x y z
N MET A 1 -1.88 6.88 -15.24
CA MET A 1 -2.15 6.35 -13.88
C MET A 1 -0.89 5.71 -13.33
N ILE A 2 -0.55 6.02 -12.11
CA ILE A 2 0.65 5.51 -11.46
C ILE A 2 0.24 4.53 -10.38
N VAL A 3 0.93 3.39 -10.31
CA VAL A 3 0.72 2.39 -9.26
C VAL A 3 1.90 2.47 -8.30
N ARG A 4 1.58 2.66 -7.02
CA ARG A 4 2.58 2.73 -5.95
C ARG A 4 2.50 1.44 -5.14
N MET A 5 3.64 0.76 -4.96
CA MET A 5 3.71 -0.52 -4.25
C MET A 5 4.58 -0.35 -3.00
N TRP A 6 3.98 -0.47 -1.84
CA TRP A 6 4.69 -0.56 -0.57
C TRP A 6 4.72 -2.02 -0.12
N HIS A 7 5.82 -2.46 0.48
CA HIS A 7 5.97 -3.83 0.96
C HIS A 7 6.47 -3.84 2.40
N GLY A 8 5.91 -4.76 3.20
CA GLY A 8 6.39 -5.03 4.54
C GLY A 8 6.14 -6.47 4.93
N ARG A 9 6.85 -6.93 5.94
CA ARG A 9 6.71 -8.28 6.47
C ARG A 9 6.38 -8.23 7.96
N VAL A 10 5.50 -9.12 8.37
CA VAL A 10 5.15 -9.27 9.79
C VAL A 10 5.28 -10.74 10.19
N PRO A 11 5.45 -11.04 11.48
CA PRO A 11 5.35 -12.42 11.95
C PRO A 11 3.98 -12.99 11.59
N ALA A 12 3.93 -14.24 11.16
CA ALA A 12 2.68 -14.86 10.73
C ALA A 12 1.59 -14.76 11.79
N GLY A 13 1.95 -14.85 13.08
CA GLY A 13 0.99 -14.74 14.16
C GLY A 13 0.37 -13.37 14.34
N LYS A 14 0.92 -12.35 13.69
CA LYS A 14 0.39 -10.98 13.74
C LYS A 14 -0.31 -10.57 12.46
N ALA A 15 -0.39 -11.46 11.47
CA ALA A 15 -0.94 -11.12 10.17
C ALA A 15 -2.39 -10.62 10.24
N ALA A 16 -3.24 -11.30 11.01
CA ALA A 16 -4.63 -10.91 11.13
C ALA A 16 -4.79 -9.53 11.76
N GLN A 17 -4.01 -9.23 12.79
CA GLN A 17 -4.04 -7.93 13.45
C GLN A 17 -3.55 -6.83 12.52
N TYR A 18 -2.49 -7.11 11.76
CA TYR A 18 -1.94 -6.13 10.84
C TYR A 18 -2.91 -5.86 9.68
N ARG A 19 -3.56 -6.91 9.18
CA ARG A 19 -4.61 -6.75 8.16
C ARG A 19 -5.70 -5.81 8.65
N THR A 20 -6.16 -6.02 9.88
CA THR A 20 -7.17 -5.16 10.48
C THR A 20 -6.67 -3.72 10.59
N PHE A 21 -5.42 -3.53 11.03
CA PHE A 21 -4.82 -2.21 11.14
C PHE A 21 -4.76 -1.50 9.77
N LEU A 22 -4.28 -2.20 8.74
CA LEU A 22 -4.16 -1.61 7.41
C LEU A 22 -5.53 -1.19 6.86
N ASN A 23 -6.55 -2.03 7.06
CA ASN A 23 -7.88 -1.71 6.57
C ASN A 23 -8.51 -0.55 7.34
N ALA A 24 -8.26 -0.47 8.65
CA ALA A 24 -8.87 0.57 9.48
C ALA A 24 -8.12 1.90 9.41
N ARG A 25 -6.80 1.87 9.22
CA ARG A 25 -5.95 3.06 9.31
C ARG A 25 -5.38 3.49 7.97
N ALA A 26 -4.78 2.56 7.23
CA ALA A 26 -4.06 2.92 6.01
C ALA A 26 -5.01 3.23 4.86
N ILE A 27 -6.03 2.40 4.65
CA ILE A 27 -6.97 2.62 3.55
C ILE A 27 -7.65 3.98 3.64
N PRO A 28 -8.23 4.38 4.80
CA PRO A 28 -8.82 5.72 4.89
C PRO A 28 -7.82 6.85 4.64
N ASP A 29 -6.59 6.68 5.08
CA ASP A 29 -5.54 7.68 4.85
C ASP A 29 -5.26 7.86 3.35
N TYR A 30 -5.07 6.75 2.62
CA TYR A 30 -4.90 6.83 1.18
C TYR A 30 -6.11 7.47 0.51
N ARG A 31 -7.32 7.05 0.87
CA ARG A 31 -8.55 7.53 0.24
C ARG A 31 -8.86 8.97 0.56
N SER A 32 -8.27 9.53 1.60
CA SER A 32 -8.46 10.94 1.96
C SER A 32 -7.73 11.89 1.01
N VAL A 33 -6.82 11.39 0.21
CA VAL A 33 -6.00 12.22 -0.68
C VAL A 33 -6.65 12.31 -2.05
N ALA A 34 -6.89 13.53 -2.52
CA ALA A 34 -7.42 13.75 -3.86
C ALA A 34 -6.45 13.17 -4.90
N GLY A 35 -6.98 12.45 -5.86
CA GLY A 35 -6.16 11.79 -6.89
C GLY A 35 -5.80 10.35 -6.56
N ASN A 36 -6.09 9.86 -5.34
CA ASN A 36 -6.03 8.44 -5.09
C ASN A 36 -7.25 7.77 -5.71
N GLU A 37 -7.02 6.78 -6.58
CA GLU A 37 -8.08 6.15 -7.35
C GLU A 37 -8.50 4.81 -6.81
N ALA A 38 -7.57 4.06 -6.16
CA ALA A 38 -7.89 2.77 -5.57
C ALA A 38 -6.80 2.36 -4.59
N VAL A 39 -7.15 1.45 -3.68
CA VAL A 39 -6.23 0.85 -2.71
C VAL A 39 -6.53 -0.62 -2.62
N TYR A 40 -5.48 -1.45 -2.74
CA TYR A 40 -5.58 -2.88 -2.50
C TYR A 40 -4.54 -3.29 -1.48
N ILE A 41 -4.95 -4.11 -0.52
CA ILE A 41 -4.05 -4.72 0.45
C ILE A 41 -3.86 -6.17 0.00
N LEU A 42 -2.61 -6.52 -0.31
CA LEU A 42 -2.26 -7.87 -0.76
C LEU A 42 -1.51 -8.56 0.36
N GLU A 43 -1.75 -9.84 0.49
CA GLU A 43 -1.20 -10.63 1.58
C GLU A 43 -0.70 -11.96 1.05
N ARG A 44 0.52 -12.37 1.43
CA ARG A 44 1.09 -13.65 1.05
C ARG A 44 1.76 -14.29 2.25
N HIS A 45 1.34 -15.52 2.58
CA HIS A 45 1.93 -16.27 3.68
C HIS A 45 3.17 -17.01 3.18
N ASP A 46 4.23 -16.97 3.99
CA ASP A 46 5.51 -17.57 3.66
C ASP A 46 6.15 -18.10 4.96
N GLY A 47 5.71 -19.30 5.39
CA GLY A 47 6.22 -19.90 6.63
C GLY A 47 5.90 -19.05 7.84
N ASP A 48 6.95 -18.62 8.55
CA ASP A 48 6.83 -17.85 9.78
C ASP A 48 6.48 -16.38 9.56
N VAL A 49 6.48 -15.93 8.33
CA VAL A 49 6.22 -14.52 8.01
C VAL A 49 5.06 -14.39 7.04
N THR A 50 4.43 -13.23 7.08
CA THR A 50 3.43 -12.84 6.10
C THR A 50 3.87 -11.54 5.45
N HIS A 51 3.87 -11.54 4.12
CA HIS A 51 4.16 -10.36 3.32
C HIS A 51 2.89 -9.58 3.08
N PHE A 52 2.97 -8.27 3.24
CA PHE A 52 1.89 -7.35 2.88
C PHE A 52 2.38 -6.37 1.84
N ILE A 53 1.52 -6.11 0.87
CA ILE A 53 1.76 -5.06 -0.12
C ILE A 53 0.54 -4.14 -0.09
N THR A 54 0.78 -2.83 -0.01
CA THR A 54 -0.27 -1.88 -0.33
C THR A 54 -0.06 -1.45 -1.77
N MET A 55 -1.02 -1.78 -2.61
CA MET A 55 -1.00 -1.42 -4.02
C MET A 55 -2.00 -0.30 -4.22
N THR A 56 -1.50 0.90 -4.50
CA THR A 56 -2.33 2.09 -4.59
C THR A 56 -2.24 2.71 -5.97
N PHE A 57 -3.36 3.24 -6.44
CA PHE A 57 -3.49 3.77 -7.79
C PHE A 57 -3.72 5.27 -7.70
N TRP A 58 -2.97 6.03 -8.50
CA TRP A 58 -2.92 7.49 -8.40
C TRP A 58 -3.06 8.14 -9.76
N HIS A 59 -3.77 9.26 -9.79
CA HIS A 59 -3.97 10.01 -11.02
C HIS A 59 -2.64 10.53 -11.57
N ASP A 60 -1.79 11.10 -10.71
CA ASP A 60 -0.50 11.69 -11.12
C ASP A 60 0.46 11.77 -9.93
N GLU A 61 1.69 12.25 -10.20
CA GLU A 61 2.70 12.41 -9.16
C GLU A 61 2.33 13.45 -8.12
N ALA A 62 1.59 14.49 -8.50
CA ALA A 62 1.19 15.53 -7.56
C ALA A 62 0.32 14.94 -6.44
N ALA A 63 -0.56 14.01 -6.80
CA ALA A 63 -1.40 13.32 -5.82
C ALA A 63 -0.54 12.47 -4.86
N ILE A 64 0.48 11.80 -5.39
CA ILE A 64 1.39 11.01 -4.54
C ILE A 64 2.17 11.92 -3.60
N ARG A 65 2.62 13.09 -4.07
CA ARG A 65 3.31 14.06 -3.22
C ARG A 65 2.44 14.54 -2.07
N ALA A 66 1.16 14.73 -2.32
CA ALA A 66 0.23 15.13 -1.26
C ALA A 66 0.13 14.07 -0.17
N PHE A 67 0.33 12.79 -0.51
CA PHE A 67 0.33 11.70 0.45
C PHE A 67 1.71 11.49 1.10
N ALA A 68 2.76 11.40 0.29
CA ALA A 68 4.06 10.89 0.71
C ALA A 68 5.10 11.99 0.98
N GLY A 69 4.84 13.21 0.54
CA GLY A 69 5.82 14.29 0.62
C GLY A 69 6.64 14.43 -0.65
N ASP A 70 7.69 15.27 -0.58
CA ASP A 70 8.46 15.63 -1.78
C ASP A 70 9.23 14.47 -2.39
N ASP A 71 9.71 13.53 -1.57
CA ASP A 71 10.40 12.35 -2.07
C ASP A 71 9.38 11.25 -2.29
N LEU A 72 8.95 11.09 -3.53
CA LEU A 72 7.91 10.12 -3.90
C LEU A 72 8.29 8.67 -3.57
N THR A 73 9.58 8.36 -3.56
CA THR A 73 10.03 6.98 -3.35
C THR A 73 10.14 6.61 -1.88
N ARG A 74 9.99 7.59 -1.00
CA ARG A 74 10.09 7.34 0.43
C ARG A 74 8.84 6.61 0.94
N ALA A 75 9.05 5.54 1.67
CA ALA A 75 7.95 4.83 2.32
C ALA A 75 7.39 5.67 3.47
N LYS A 76 6.07 5.63 3.62
CA LYS A 76 5.38 6.31 4.71
C LYS A 76 4.98 5.28 5.76
N TYR A 77 5.34 5.52 7.02
CA TYR A 77 5.04 4.63 8.12
C TYR A 77 4.18 5.30 9.17
N TYR A 78 3.42 4.48 9.88
CA TYR A 78 2.64 4.91 11.03
C TYR A 78 3.36 4.50 12.32
N ALA A 79 3.08 5.20 13.42
CA ALA A 79 3.72 4.88 14.68
C ALA A 79 3.47 3.44 15.11
N GLU A 80 2.29 2.91 14.82
CA GLU A 80 1.89 1.55 15.17
C GLU A 80 2.63 0.48 14.36
N ASP A 81 3.21 0.83 13.21
CA ASP A 81 3.90 -0.13 12.35
C ASP A 81 5.04 -0.85 13.09
N LYS A 82 5.68 -0.20 14.05
CA LYS A 82 6.78 -0.80 14.79
C LYS A 82 6.35 -1.96 15.69
N GLU A 83 5.06 -2.11 15.95
CA GLU A 83 4.53 -3.23 16.71
C GLU A 83 4.35 -4.47 15.84
N PHE A 84 4.44 -4.32 14.54
CA PHE A 84 4.14 -5.38 13.57
C PHE A 84 5.31 -5.71 12.67
N LEU A 85 5.92 -4.69 12.05
CA LEU A 85 6.87 -4.89 10.96
C LEU A 85 8.20 -5.43 11.45
N LEU A 86 8.72 -6.42 10.71
CA LEU A 86 10.03 -7.01 10.99
C LEU A 86 11.16 -6.08 10.55
N GLU A 87 10.93 -5.27 9.52
CA GLU A 87 11.86 -4.26 9.05
C GLU A 87 11.08 -3.09 8.46
N PHE A 88 11.77 -1.98 8.27
CA PHE A 88 11.20 -0.78 7.68
C PHE A 88 11.95 -0.50 6.38
N GLU A 89 11.43 -1.00 5.27
CA GLU A 89 12.01 -0.73 3.96
C GLU A 89 11.87 0.76 3.68
N PRO A 90 12.97 1.45 3.33
CA PRO A 90 12.91 2.91 3.23
C PRO A 90 12.23 3.40 1.96
N ARG A 91 12.11 2.54 0.95
CA ARG A 91 11.63 2.94 -0.37
C ARG A 91 10.44 2.12 -0.82
N VAL A 92 9.64 2.74 -1.65
CA VAL A 92 8.55 2.09 -2.37
C VAL A 92 8.87 2.09 -3.86
N VAL A 93 8.10 1.35 -4.64
CA VAL A 93 8.29 1.23 -6.09
C VAL A 93 7.06 1.77 -6.80
N HIS A 94 7.28 2.52 -7.88
CA HIS A 94 6.21 3.04 -8.70
C HIS A 94 6.27 2.41 -10.08
N TYR A 95 5.09 2.21 -10.66
CA TYR A 95 4.93 1.71 -12.03
C TYR A 95 3.94 2.59 -12.76
N GLU A 96 4.18 2.78 -14.05
CA GLU A 96 3.19 3.40 -14.93
C GLU A 96 2.23 2.31 -15.41
N ALA A 97 0.93 2.55 -15.31
CA ALA A 97 -0.05 1.60 -15.84
C ALA A 97 -0.16 1.86 -17.36
N VAL A 98 0.33 0.92 -18.15
CA VAL A 98 0.41 1.11 -19.61
C VAL A 98 -0.58 0.25 -20.37
N GLY A 99 -1.39 -0.51 -19.67
CA GLY A 99 -2.44 -1.31 -20.30
C GLY A 99 -3.38 -1.84 -19.24
N SER A 100 -4.65 -1.92 -19.57
CA SER A 100 -5.63 -2.51 -18.67
C SER A 100 -6.87 -2.87 -19.47
N VAL A 101 -7.62 -3.81 -18.94
CA VAL A 101 -9.01 -4.03 -19.34
C VAL A 101 -9.80 -4.19 -18.05
N ALA A 102 -10.87 -3.42 -17.94
CA ALA A 102 -11.73 -3.52 -16.78
C ALA A 102 -12.87 -4.48 -17.11
N ASP A 103 -13.04 -5.48 -16.28
CA ASP A 103 -14.19 -6.36 -16.38
C ASP A 103 -15.37 -5.62 -15.76
N SER A 104 -16.11 -4.95 -16.61
CA SER A 104 -17.13 -4.04 -16.15
C SER A 104 -18.38 -4.76 -15.68
N ALA A 105 -18.76 -5.82 -16.33
CA ALA A 105 -19.97 -6.54 -15.96
C ALA A 105 -20.08 -7.82 -16.77
N PRO A 106 -20.74 -8.82 -16.22
CA PRO A 106 -21.13 -9.96 -17.03
C PRO A 106 -22.02 -9.46 -18.15
N GLN A 107 -21.71 -9.90 -19.29
CA GLN A 107 -22.49 -9.52 -20.46
C GLN A 107 -23.55 -10.55 -20.75
#